data_537594885706b9800aedb92dc732e382
#
_entry.id   537594885706b9800aedb92dc732e382
#
_cell.length_a   1.000
_cell.length_b   1.000
_cell.length_c   1.000
_cell.angle_alpha   90.00
_cell.angle_beta   90.00
_cell.angle_gamma   90.00
#
_symmetry.space_group_name_H-M   'P 1'
#
loop_
_entity.id
_entity.type
_entity.pdbx_description
1 polymer ?
#
loop_
_entity_poly.entity_id
_entity_poly.type
_entity_poly.pdbx_seq_one_letter_code
_entity_poly.pdbx_strand_id
1 'polypeptide(L)'
;MENNKNTVLALKYRPKNFKELIGQDIMVETITNSIKLNKLPNAYLLTGIRGVGKTTTARLIARALNCNKNFLKEENCNCDSCEGITNSRHLDVIEMDAASKTGIDDVRELIDSSKYNPTSAKYKIIILDEVHMLSKQAFNGLLKTLEEPPPHLKFIFATTEVKKIPVTIISRCQ
;
A
#
# COMPACT_ATOMS: atom_id res chain seq x y z
N MET A 1 25.18 -8.35 24.69
CA MET A 1 25.11 -6.86 24.70
C MET A 1 23.89 -6.45 23.89
N GLU A 2 22.77 -6.24 24.57
CA GLU A 2 21.53 -5.79 23.95
C GLU A 2 21.71 -4.32 23.54
N ASN A 3 21.73 -4.07 22.24
CA ASN A 3 21.67 -2.72 21.68
C ASN A 3 20.27 -2.16 21.97
N ASN A 4 20.14 -1.45 23.07
CA ASN A 4 18.96 -0.69 23.48
C ASN A 4 18.85 0.55 22.56
N LYS A 5 18.50 0.33 21.26
CA LYS A 5 18.08 1.42 20.38
C LYS A 5 16.77 1.91 20.94
N ASN A 6 16.72 3.18 21.36
CA ASN A 6 15.49 3.92 21.72
C ASN A 6 14.51 3.92 20.53
N THR A 7 13.84 2.79 20.33
CA THR A 7 12.83 2.65 19.28
C THR A 7 11.57 3.34 19.77
N VAL A 8 11.08 4.31 19.02
CA VAL A 8 9.82 5.01 19.32
C VAL A 8 8.71 3.97 19.53
N LEU A 9 7.96 4.05 20.62
CA LEU A 9 6.92 3.07 20.98
C LEU A 9 5.95 2.78 19.82
N ALA A 10 5.57 3.78 19.04
CA ALA A 10 4.73 3.63 17.86
C ALA A 10 5.32 2.70 16.78
N LEU A 11 6.64 2.61 16.67
CA LEU A 11 7.31 1.68 15.77
C LEU A 11 7.42 0.29 16.39
N LYS A 12 7.65 0.20 17.70
CA LYS A 12 7.78 -1.06 18.43
C LYS A 12 6.47 -1.86 18.41
N TYR A 13 5.33 -1.18 18.57
CA TYR A 13 4.00 -1.79 18.63
C TYR A 13 3.23 -1.72 17.30
N ARG A 14 3.92 -1.43 16.19
CA ARG A 14 3.29 -1.43 14.87
C ARG A 14 2.84 -2.85 14.52
N PRO A 15 1.55 -3.07 14.15
CA PRO A 15 1.04 -4.38 13.75
C PRO A 15 1.90 -5.05 12.67
N LYS A 16 2.25 -6.31 12.88
CA LYS A 16 3.09 -7.10 11.98
C LYS A 16 2.28 -8.08 11.12
N ASN A 17 1.02 -8.32 11.49
CA ASN A 17 0.10 -9.18 10.77
C ASN A 17 -1.34 -8.64 10.87
N PHE A 18 -2.25 -9.22 10.13
CA PHE A 18 -3.65 -8.79 10.12
C PHE A 18 -4.37 -9.04 11.44
N LYS A 19 -3.97 -10.04 12.24
CA LYS A 19 -4.60 -10.33 13.54
C LYS A 19 -4.31 -9.26 14.59
N GLU A 20 -3.22 -8.54 14.43
CA GLU A 20 -2.83 -7.45 15.34
C GLU A 20 -3.54 -6.13 15.00
N LEU A 21 -4.31 -6.07 13.89
CA LEU A 21 -5.13 -4.91 13.53
C LEU A 21 -6.43 -4.92 14.34
N ILE A 22 -6.46 -4.14 15.41
CA ILE A 22 -7.61 -4.06 16.31
C ILE A 22 -8.73 -3.23 15.67
N GLY A 23 -9.96 -3.76 15.66
CA GLY A 23 -11.14 -3.04 15.17
C GLY A 23 -11.26 -2.90 13.65
N GLN A 24 -10.51 -3.70 12.88
CA GLN A 24 -10.50 -3.69 11.42
C GLN A 24 -10.94 -5.04 10.82
N ASP A 25 -11.74 -5.82 11.56
CA ASP A 25 -12.06 -7.22 11.23
C ASP A 25 -12.71 -7.37 9.85
N ILE A 26 -13.70 -6.52 9.53
CA ILE A 26 -14.41 -6.55 8.23
C ILE A 26 -13.45 -6.28 7.06
N MET A 27 -12.56 -5.30 7.22
CA MET A 27 -11.57 -4.97 6.19
C MET A 27 -10.58 -6.12 6.02
N VAL A 28 -10.08 -6.69 7.11
CA VAL A 28 -9.16 -7.82 7.11
C VAL A 28 -9.79 -9.04 6.44
N GLU A 29 -11.04 -9.35 6.75
CA GLU A 29 -11.80 -10.44 6.13
C GLU A 29 -11.96 -10.20 4.62
N THR A 30 -12.35 -9.00 4.21
CA THR A 30 -12.54 -8.64 2.80
C THR A 30 -11.24 -8.81 2.01
N ILE A 31 -10.12 -8.29 2.52
CA ILE A 31 -8.81 -8.41 1.87
C ILE A 31 -8.36 -9.86 1.82
N THR A 32 -8.50 -10.59 2.93
CA THR A 32 -8.12 -11.99 3.02
C THR A 32 -8.89 -12.85 2.02
N ASN A 33 -10.20 -12.61 1.89
CA ASN A 33 -11.05 -13.32 0.94
C ASN A 33 -10.69 -12.98 -0.51
N SER A 34 -10.40 -11.71 -0.82
CA SER A 34 -9.91 -11.30 -2.16
C SER A 34 -8.63 -12.03 -2.54
N ILE A 35 -7.70 -12.17 -1.60
CA ILE A 35 -6.43 -12.89 -1.82
C ILE A 35 -6.68 -14.38 -2.01
N LYS A 36 -7.49 -15.01 -1.16
CA LYS A 36 -7.82 -16.45 -1.26
C LYS A 36 -8.52 -16.81 -2.57
N LEU A 37 -9.43 -15.94 -3.03
CA LEU A 37 -10.17 -16.14 -4.27
C LEU A 37 -9.40 -15.71 -5.52
N ASN A 38 -8.18 -15.17 -5.36
CA ASN A 38 -7.38 -14.59 -6.44
C ASN A 38 -8.13 -13.50 -7.24
N LYS A 39 -9.05 -12.80 -6.57
CA LYS A 39 -9.82 -11.66 -7.13
C LYS A 39 -9.31 -10.36 -6.54
N LEU A 40 -8.10 -9.99 -6.92
CA LEU A 40 -7.43 -8.81 -6.39
C LEU A 40 -7.84 -7.57 -7.18
N PRO A 41 -8.32 -6.50 -6.53
CA PRO A 41 -8.53 -5.22 -7.20
C PRO A 41 -7.19 -4.64 -7.68
N ASN A 42 -7.25 -3.73 -8.65
CA ASN A 42 -6.07 -3.02 -9.13
C ASN A 42 -5.70 -1.86 -8.21
N ALA A 43 -6.67 -1.32 -7.49
CA ALA A 43 -6.45 -0.24 -6.53
C ALA A 43 -7.29 -0.43 -5.26
N TYR A 44 -6.66 -0.25 -4.11
CA TYR A 44 -7.31 -0.15 -2.80
C TYR A 44 -7.35 1.31 -2.36
N LEU A 45 -8.44 1.70 -1.69
CA LEU A 45 -8.56 3.02 -1.07
C LEU A 45 -8.82 2.88 0.44
N LEU A 46 -7.81 3.12 1.24
CA LEU A 46 -7.88 3.09 2.71
C LEU A 46 -8.27 4.46 3.24
N THR A 47 -9.41 4.55 3.89
CA THR A 47 -9.96 5.80 4.41
C THR A 47 -10.07 5.77 5.93
N GLY A 48 -9.95 6.91 6.56
CA GLY A 48 -10.11 7.03 8.01
C GLY A 48 -9.30 8.16 8.62
N ILE A 49 -9.55 8.45 9.88
CA ILE A 49 -8.86 9.51 10.62
C ILE A 49 -7.34 9.25 10.72
N ARG A 50 -6.59 10.28 11.05
CA ARG A 50 -5.15 10.16 11.27
C ARG A 50 -4.88 9.21 12.44
N GLY A 51 -3.87 8.35 12.30
CA GLY A 51 -3.45 7.42 13.35
C GLY A 51 -4.23 6.10 13.41
N VAL A 52 -5.27 5.88 12.59
CA VAL A 52 -6.03 4.61 12.55
C VAL A 52 -5.24 3.44 11.95
N GLY A 53 -4.05 3.68 11.44
CA GLY A 53 -3.18 2.63 10.92
C GLY A 53 -3.24 2.41 9.40
N LYS A 54 -3.76 3.36 8.61
CA LYS A 54 -3.87 3.24 7.13
C LYS A 54 -2.56 2.82 6.46
N THR A 55 -1.47 3.52 6.73
CA THR A 55 -0.14 3.21 6.17
C THR A 55 0.36 1.84 6.62
N THR A 56 0.08 1.45 7.87
CA THR A 56 0.40 0.12 8.39
C THR A 56 -0.39 -0.96 7.65
N THR A 57 -1.67 -0.75 7.47
CA THR A 57 -2.55 -1.65 6.70
C THR A 57 -2.09 -1.77 5.25
N ALA A 58 -1.73 -0.65 4.60
CA ALA A 58 -1.18 -0.66 3.25
C ALA A 58 0.05 -1.56 3.14
N ARG A 59 0.98 -1.47 4.08
CA ARG A 59 2.17 -2.35 4.12
C ARG A 59 1.82 -3.81 4.38
N LEU A 60 0.82 -4.10 5.23
CA LEU A 60 0.36 -5.47 5.46
C LEU A 60 -0.28 -6.08 4.20
N ILE A 61 -1.06 -5.30 3.45
CA ILE A 61 -1.58 -5.72 2.14
C ILE A 61 -0.42 -6.01 1.19
N ALA A 62 0.55 -5.11 1.08
CA ALA A 62 1.71 -5.29 0.22
C ALA A 62 2.51 -6.57 0.59
N ARG A 63 2.69 -6.84 1.89
CA ARG A 63 3.29 -8.09 2.37
C ARG A 63 2.46 -9.30 2.00
N ALA A 64 1.15 -9.25 2.16
CA ALA A 64 0.27 -10.37 1.83
C ALA A 64 0.28 -10.71 0.33
N LEU A 65 0.43 -9.69 -0.54
CA LEU A 65 0.49 -9.86 -1.98
C LEU A 65 1.85 -10.36 -2.49
N ASN A 66 2.95 -9.94 -1.86
CA ASN A 66 4.32 -10.20 -2.31
C ASN A 66 5.11 -11.17 -1.42
N CYS A 67 4.45 -11.79 -0.43
CA CYS A 67 5.12 -12.77 0.43
C CYS A 67 5.49 -14.03 -0.36
N ASN A 68 6.75 -14.45 -0.27
CA ASN A 68 7.26 -15.68 -0.90
C ASN A 68 6.74 -16.96 -0.21
N LYS A 69 6.22 -16.83 1.00
CA LYS A 69 5.53 -17.85 1.77
C LYS A 69 4.05 -17.51 1.85
N ASN A 70 3.28 -18.25 2.61
CA ASN A 70 1.86 -17.95 2.78
C ASN A 70 1.65 -17.00 3.97
N PHE A 71 1.67 -15.69 3.72
CA PHE A 71 1.47 -14.65 4.74
C PHE A 71 0.18 -14.82 5.56
N LEU A 72 -0.87 -15.35 4.95
CA LEU A 72 -2.15 -15.57 5.63
C LEU A 72 -2.11 -16.76 6.59
N LYS A 73 -1.19 -17.70 6.42
CA LYS A 73 -1.00 -18.86 7.28
C LYS A 73 0.10 -18.65 8.32
N GLU A 74 1.15 -17.92 7.95
CA GLU A 74 2.29 -17.60 8.82
C GLU A 74 2.08 -16.24 9.48
N GLU A 75 1.81 -16.21 10.77
CA GLU A 75 1.50 -15.00 11.54
C GLU A 75 2.63 -13.96 11.50
N ASN A 76 3.89 -14.40 11.46
CA ASN A 76 5.07 -13.52 11.44
C ASN A 76 6.08 -14.00 10.38
N CYS A 77 5.71 -13.89 9.12
CA CYS A 77 6.63 -14.22 8.04
C CYS A 77 7.78 -13.22 7.97
N ASN A 78 9.02 -13.71 8.09
CA ASN A 78 10.26 -12.94 7.99
C ASN A 78 11.04 -13.31 6.72
N CYS A 79 10.36 -13.58 5.59
CA CYS A 79 11.05 -13.72 4.32
C CYS A 79 11.60 -12.36 3.86
N ASP A 80 12.62 -12.37 2.98
CA ASP A 80 13.30 -11.16 2.50
C ASP A 80 12.33 -10.11 1.97
N SER A 81 11.29 -10.54 1.25
CA SER A 81 10.25 -9.65 0.74
C SER A 81 9.46 -8.99 1.88
N CYS A 82 9.01 -9.75 2.88
CA CYS A 82 8.28 -9.22 4.03
C CYS A 82 9.12 -8.26 4.87
N GLU A 83 10.38 -8.58 5.08
CA GLU A 83 11.31 -7.72 5.82
C GLU A 83 11.61 -6.43 5.04
N GLY A 84 11.89 -6.54 3.75
CA GLY A 84 12.10 -5.40 2.86
C GLY A 84 10.91 -4.43 2.86
N ILE A 85 9.68 -4.94 2.79
CA ILE A 85 8.46 -4.12 2.82
C ILE A 85 8.28 -3.45 4.19
N THR A 86 8.49 -4.19 5.28
CA THR A 86 8.37 -3.64 6.64
C THR A 86 9.32 -2.46 6.86
N ASN A 87 10.54 -2.55 6.33
CA ASN A 87 11.58 -1.54 6.45
C ASN A 87 11.55 -0.47 5.35
N SER A 88 10.52 -0.46 4.47
CA SER A 88 10.40 0.45 3.31
C SER A 88 11.63 0.42 2.39
N ARG A 89 12.18 -0.77 2.13
CA ARG A 89 13.40 -1.00 1.33
C ARG A 89 13.17 -1.97 0.16
N HIS A 90 11.93 -2.39 -0.07
CA HIS A 90 11.63 -3.34 -1.14
C HIS A 90 11.58 -2.62 -2.49
N LEU A 91 12.31 -3.12 -3.49
CA LEU A 91 12.43 -2.50 -4.82
C LEU A 91 11.10 -2.41 -5.57
N ASP A 92 10.24 -3.41 -5.40
CA ASP A 92 8.96 -3.48 -6.09
C ASP A 92 7.79 -2.92 -5.27
N VAL A 93 8.05 -2.34 -4.08
CA VAL A 93 7.03 -1.67 -3.25
C VAL A 93 7.49 -0.25 -2.98
N ILE A 94 6.91 0.68 -3.72
CA ILE A 94 7.25 2.10 -3.67
C ILE A 94 6.23 2.79 -2.77
N GLU A 95 6.70 3.45 -1.72
CA GLU A 95 5.88 4.24 -0.82
C GLU A 95 6.20 5.71 -0.98
N MET A 96 5.19 6.52 -1.28
CA MET A 96 5.29 7.97 -1.44
C MET A 96 4.25 8.66 -0.57
N ASP A 97 4.68 9.66 0.18
CA ASP A 97 3.81 10.58 0.90
C ASP A 97 3.46 11.76 -0.02
N ALA A 98 2.19 11.84 -0.40
CA ALA A 98 1.68 12.91 -1.25
C ALA A 98 1.67 14.29 -0.57
N ALA A 99 1.85 14.36 0.76
CA ALA A 99 2.02 15.63 1.45
C ALA A 99 3.40 16.26 1.17
N SER A 100 4.42 15.44 0.93
CA SER A 100 5.77 15.89 0.60
C SER A 100 6.04 15.98 -0.91
N LYS A 101 5.30 15.21 -1.73
CA LYS A 101 5.45 15.10 -3.19
C LYS A 101 4.08 15.24 -3.86
N THR A 102 3.68 16.49 -4.11
CA THR A 102 2.35 16.82 -4.63
C THR A 102 2.31 17.02 -6.14
N GLY A 103 3.48 17.08 -6.77
CA GLY A 103 3.64 17.47 -8.16
C GLY A 103 3.26 16.41 -9.17
N ILE A 104 2.95 16.86 -10.40
CA ILE A 104 2.69 15.94 -11.52
C ILE A 104 3.93 15.16 -11.92
N ASP A 105 5.11 15.75 -11.79
CA ASP A 105 6.36 15.12 -12.22
C ASP A 105 6.75 13.96 -11.31
N ASP A 106 6.53 14.08 -9.99
CA ASP A 106 6.70 12.96 -9.04
C ASP A 106 5.80 11.78 -9.41
N VAL A 107 4.54 12.06 -9.75
CA VAL A 107 3.57 11.02 -10.15
C VAL A 107 3.91 10.42 -11.51
N ARG A 108 4.40 11.22 -12.46
CA ARG A 108 4.86 10.71 -13.77
C ARG A 108 6.02 9.73 -13.60
N GLU A 109 7.00 10.07 -12.76
CA GLU A 109 8.13 9.18 -12.47
C GLU A 109 7.65 7.84 -11.89
N LEU A 110 6.68 7.87 -10.97
CA LEU A 110 6.06 6.65 -10.46
C LEU A 110 5.35 5.84 -11.53
N ILE A 111 4.56 6.49 -12.40
CA ILE A 111 3.85 5.84 -13.50
C ILE A 111 4.84 5.23 -14.49
N ASP A 112 5.90 5.95 -14.83
CA ASP A 112 6.92 5.43 -15.76
C ASP A 112 7.66 4.23 -15.16
N SER A 113 7.99 4.29 -13.87
CA SER A 113 8.55 3.15 -13.17
C SER A 113 7.63 1.94 -13.15
N SER A 114 6.31 2.18 -13.10
CA SER A 114 5.29 1.11 -13.01
C SER A 114 5.10 0.29 -14.27
N LYS A 115 5.57 0.80 -15.42
CA LYS A 115 5.50 0.10 -16.71
C LYS A 115 6.42 -1.12 -16.77
N TYR A 116 7.48 -1.12 -15.97
CA TYR A 116 8.42 -2.23 -15.91
C TYR A 116 7.92 -3.32 -14.96
N ASN A 117 8.18 -4.57 -15.34
CA ASN A 117 7.85 -5.72 -14.51
C ASN A 117 8.57 -5.64 -13.15
N PRO A 118 7.98 -6.25 -12.09
CA PRO A 118 8.66 -6.37 -10.81
C PRO A 118 9.97 -7.15 -10.96
N THR A 119 10.96 -6.79 -10.15
CA THR A 119 12.30 -7.39 -10.20
C THR A 119 12.37 -8.68 -9.38
N SER A 120 11.74 -8.71 -8.22
CA SER A 120 11.85 -9.81 -7.25
C SER A 120 10.53 -10.24 -6.63
N ALA A 121 9.46 -9.46 -6.82
CA ALA A 121 8.15 -9.72 -6.26
C ALA A 121 7.14 -10.17 -7.31
N LYS A 122 5.96 -10.62 -6.85
CA LYS A 122 4.84 -10.98 -7.73
C LYS A 122 4.17 -9.74 -8.33
N TYR A 123 4.03 -8.70 -7.54
CA TYR A 123 3.39 -7.44 -7.92
C TYR A 123 4.29 -6.25 -7.64
N LYS A 124 4.24 -5.29 -8.55
CA LYS A 124 4.74 -3.95 -8.28
C LYS A 124 3.64 -3.17 -7.57
N ILE A 125 3.92 -2.68 -6.37
CA ILE A 125 2.92 -2.03 -5.51
C ILE A 125 3.33 -0.58 -5.27
N ILE A 126 2.41 0.33 -5.54
CA ILE A 126 2.58 1.76 -5.27
C ILE A 126 1.64 2.15 -4.13
N ILE A 127 2.22 2.55 -3.01
CA ILE A 127 1.51 3.06 -1.85
C ILE A 127 1.60 4.58 -1.88
N LEU A 128 0.45 5.25 -1.99
CA LEU A 128 0.34 6.71 -1.92
C LEU A 128 -0.38 7.10 -0.63
N ASP A 129 0.38 7.61 0.33
CA ASP A 129 -0.19 8.11 1.60
C ASP A 129 -0.64 9.56 1.44
N GLU A 130 -1.69 9.94 2.17
CA GLU A 130 -2.38 11.23 2.12
C GLU A 130 -2.67 11.70 0.67
N VAL A 131 -3.17 10.77 -0.16
CA VAL A 131 -3.36 10.97 -1.61
C VAL A 131 -4.20 12.19 -1.96
N HIS A 132 -5.07 12.67 -1.04
CA HIS A 132 -5.86 13.91 -1.23
C HIS A 132 -5.01 15.17 -1.37
N MET A 133 -3.72 15.12 -1.05
CA MET A 133 -2.77 16.23 -1.21
C MET A 133 -2.23 16.36 -2.64
N LEU A 134 -2.47 15.39 -3.50
CA LEU A 134 -2.06 15.45 -4.91
C LEU A 134 -2.77 16.57 -5.66
N SER A 135 -2.07 17.19 -6.58
CA SER A 135 -2.65 18.17 -7.49
C SER A 135 -3.67 17.53 -8.45
N LYS A 136 -4.60 18.32 -8.97
CA LYS A 136 -5.56 17.82 -10.00
C LYS A 136 -4.86 17.24 -11.22
N GLN A 137 -3.73 17.80 -11.62
CA GLN A 137 -2.93 17.30 -12.73
C GLN A 137 -2.31 15.96 -12.42
N ALA A 138 -1.82 15.74 -11.18
CA ALA A 138 -1.29 14.46 -10.73
C ALA A 138 -2.36 13.38 -10.71
N PHE A 139 -3.58 13.68 -10.23
CA PHE A 139 -4.72 12.75 -10.33
C PHE A 139 -5.04 12.39 -11.78
N ASN A 140 -5.07 13.34 -12.68
CA ASN A 140 -5.31 13.08 -14.11
C ASN A 140 -4.23 12.18 -14.72
N GLY A 141 -2.98 12.35 -14.29
CA GLY A 141 -1.88 11.46 -14.69
C GLY A 141 -2.10 10.01 -14.27
N LEU A 142 -2.66 9.78 -13.08
CA LEU A 142 -2.95 8.43 -12.57
C LEU A 142 -4.13 7.75 -13.28
N LEU A 143 -5.11 8.52 -13.77
CA LEU A 143 -6.36 7.97 -14.32
C LEU A 143 -6.12 6.95 -15.43
N LYS A 144 -5.24 7.27 -16.41
CA LYS A 144 -4.95 6.36 -17.51
C LYS A 144 -4.42 4.99 -17.03
N THR A 145 -3.53 5.02 -16.05
CA THR A 145 -2.95 3.79 -15.50
C THR A 145 -3.94 3.03 -14.62
N LEU A 146 -4.90 3.73 -13.99
CA LEU A 146 -5.98 3.10 -13.22
C LEU A 146 -7.08 2.50 -14.11
N GLU A 147 -7.27 3.03 -15.32
CA GLU A 147 -8.21 2.51 -16.30
C GLU A 147 -7.70 1.23 -16.97
N GLU A 148 -6.43 1.24 -17.34
CA GLU A 148 -5.76 0.13 -18.01
C GLU A 148 -4.47 -0.26 -17.27
N PRO A 149 -4.58 -0.78 -16.04
CA PRO A 149 -3.40 -1.11 -15.25
C PRO A 149 -2.68 -2.33 -15.81
N PRO A 150 -1.35 -2.32 -15.86
CA PRO A 150 -0.58 -3.53 -16.11
C PRO A 150 -0.95 -4.63 -15.09
N PRO A 151 -1.01 -5.90 -15.49
CA PRO A 151 -1.48 -7.00 -14.62
C PRO A 151 -0.62 -7.17 -13.35
N HIS A 152 0.63 -6.76 -13.41
CA HIS A 152 1.58 -6.82 -12.31
C HIS A 152 1.50 -5.62 -11.35
N LEU A 153 0.73 -4.56 -11.70
CA LEU A 153 0.68 -3.31 -10.94
C LEU A 153 -0.51 -3.31 -9.98
N LYS A 154 -0.28 -2.88 -8.73
CA LYS A 154 -1.30 -2.63 -7.73
C LYS A 154 -1.08 -1.28 -7.07
N PHE A 155 -2.18 -0.54 -6.85
CA PHE A 155 -2.17 0.71 -6.10
C PHE A 155 -2.78 0.52 -4.72
N ILE A 156 -2.24 1.20 -3.73
CA ILE A 156 -2.84 1.32 -2.39
C ILE A 156 -2.82 2.80 -2.02
N PHE A 157 -3.98 3.42 -2.04
CA PHE A 157 -4.17 4.81 -1.65
C PHE A 157 -4.59 4.88 -0.20
N ALA A 158 -4.04 5.82 0.55
CA ALA A 158 -4.46 6.13 1.90
C ALA A 158 -4.83 7.61 2.01
N THR A 159 -5.91 7.92 2.70
CA THR A 159 -6.39 9.30 2.86
C THR A 159 -7.13 9.52 4.15
N THR A 160 -7.04 10.73 4.68
CA THR A 160 -7.90 11.25 5.75
C THR A 160 -9.11 12.00 5.20
N GLU A 161 -9.09 12.43 3.94
CA GLU A 161 -10.12 13.29 3.34
C GLU A 161 -10.63 12.75 2.00
N VAL A 162 -11.54 11.79 2.06
CA VAL A 162 -12.13 11.17 0.84
C VAL A 162 -12.81 12.18 -0.07
N LYS A 163 -13.45 13.21 0.50
CA LYS A 163 -14.19 14.22 -0.26
C LYS A 163 -13.31 15.05 -1.21
N LYS A 164 -12.01 15.08 -0.98
CA LYS A 164 -11.04 15.78 -1.83
C LYS A 164 -10.55 14.93 -3.01
N ILE A 165 -10.83 13.64 -3.00
CA ILE A 165 -10.42 12.73 -4.08
C ILE A 165 -11.46 12.79 -5.20
N PRO A 166 -11.04 12.92 -6.47
CA PRO A 166 -11.96 12.87 -7.60
C PRO A 166 -12.77 11.57 -7.64
N VAL A 167 -14.07 11.67 -7.91
CA VAL A 167 -14.98 10.51 -8.02
C VAL A 167 -14.47 9.52 -9.06
N THR A 168 -13.83 9.99 -10.12
CA THR A 168 -13.21 9.18 -11.17
C THR A 168 -12.11 8.25 -10.64
N ILE A 169 -11.40 8.63 -9.58
CA ILE A 169 -10.42 7.76 -8.89
C ILE A 169 -11.15 6.79 -7.97
N ILE A 170 -12.08 7.31 -7.14
CA ILE A 170 -12.82 6.49 -6.15
C ILE A 170 -13.54 5.34 -6.84
N SER A 171 -14.18 5.58 -8.00
CA SER A 171 -14.95 4.57 -8.73
C SER A 171 -14.10 3.40 -9.27
N ARG A 172 -12.78 3.52 -9.28
CA ARG A 172 -11.82 2.49 -9.73
C ARG A 172 -11.10 1.79 -8.57
N CYS A 173 -11.40 2.20 -7.33
CA CYS A 173 -10.85 1.63 -6.11
C CYS A 173 -11.86 0.75 -5.39
N GLN A 174 -11.34 -0.16 -4.60
CA GLN A 174 -12.10 -0.95 -3.64
C GLN A 174 -11.78 -0.49 -2.22
#